data_906150b24b45f5d5b5fc8448116d9e8a
#
_entry.id   906150b24b45f5d5b5fc8448116d9e8a
#
_cell.length_a   1.000
_cell.length_b   1.000
_cell.length_c   1.000
_cell.angle_alpha   90.00
_cell.angle_beta   90.00
_cell.angle_gamma   90.00
#
_symmetry.space_group_name_H-M   'P 1'
#
loop_
_entity.id
_entity.type
_entity.pdbx_description
1 polymer ?
#
loop_
_entity_poly.entity_id
_entity_poly.type
_entity_poly.pdbx_seq_one_letter_code
_entity_poly.pdbx_strand_id
1 'polypeptide(L)'
;MALPRTFVGFSSTDIDRYRLMQAWKAHEHIDFDFCDCQLQAEIRSDDETYIKNKCRARINMAGTFVQLIGTDTRYKNKYVSWEAEVAAEKKCRIVGVNLDGWRRINNATCPDGLNNIGAMFVPFSPQIVAYALNHAEKRDAGNWEYLDPTYIELGYVVNGNTASRLPRPFPFK
;
A
#
# COMPACT_ATOMS: atom_id res chain seq x y z
N MET A 1 -14.84 5.45 15.01
CA MET A 1 -14.21 4.24 14.47
C MET A 1 -12.69 4.42 14.56
N ALA A 2 -11.99 3.43 15.06
CA ALA A 2 -10.53 3.51 15.15
C ALA A 2 -9.91 3.50 13.73
N LEU A 3 -8.88 4.34 13.51
CA LEU A 3 -8.13 4.35 12.28
C LEU A 3 -7.40 3.02 12.08
N PRO A 4 -7.28 2.51 10.85
CA PRO A 4 -6.51 1.31 10.59
C PRO A 4 -5.03 1.51 10.94
N ARG A 5 -4.51 0.70 11.83
CA ARG A 5 -3.08 0.68 12.16
C ARG A 5 -2.35 0.02 11.00
N THR A 6 -1.51 0.79 10.34
CA THR A 6 -0.92 0.44 9.06
C THR A 6 0.60 0.55 9.12
N PHE A 7 1.28 -0.49 8.67
CA PHE A 7 2.70 -0.45 8.35
C PHE A 7 2.86 -0.30 6.83
N VAL A 8 3.67 0.67 6.40
CA VAL A 8 3.92 0.93 4.98
C VAL A 8 5.35 0.55 4.63
N GLY A 9 5.49 -0.48 3.80
CA GLY A 9 6.77 -0.87 3.21
C GLY A 9 7.00 -0.15 1.88
N PHE A 10 8.23 0.28 1.63
CA PHE A 10 8.61 0.93 0.38
C PHE A 10 10.12 0.84 0.13
N SER A 11 10.52 0.92 -1.13
CA SER A 11 11.92 1.10 -1.50
C SER A 11 12.40 2.51 -1.19
N SER A 12 13.65 2.66 -0.78
CA SER A 12 14.25 3.98 -0.49
C SER A 12 14.11 4.99 -1.65
N THR A 13 14.04 4.51 -2.88
CA THR A 13 13.80 5.34 -4.08
C THR A 13 12.37 5.88 -4.15
N ASP A 14 11.42 5.27 -3.42
CA ASP A 14 10.01 5.63 -3.40
C ASP A 14 9.61 6.47 -2.18
N ILE A 15 10.60 6.98 -1.43
CA ILE A 15 10.36 7.78 -0.21
C ILE A 15 9.43 8.98 -0.46
N ASP A 16 9.53 9.61 -1.62
CA ASP A 16 8.68 10.76 -1.96
C ASP A 16 7.21 10.35 -2.14
N ARG A 17 6.95 9.15 -2.61
CA ARG A 17 5.60 8.59 -2.69
C ARG A 17 5.02 8.29 -1.32
N TYR A 18 5.84 7.75 -0.42
CA TYR A 18 5.43 7.58 0.98
C TYR A 18 5.11 8.92 1.66
N ARG A 19 5.94 9.94 1.44
CA ARG A 19 5.69 11.30 1.94
C ARG A 19 4.41 11.90 1.37
N LEU A 20 4.13 11.68 0.07
CA LEU A 20 2.88 12.10 -0.56
C LEU A 20 1.67 11.39 0.09
N MET A 21 1.76 10.09 0.35
CA MET A 21 0.73 9.35 1.05
C MET A 21 0.46 9.91 2.46
N GLN A 22 1.51 10.30 3.18
CA GLN A 22 1.36 11.00 4.46
C GLN A 22 0.70 12.37 4.30
N ALA A 23 1.04 13.12 3.23
CA ALA A 23 0.45 14.42 2.94
C ALA A 23 -1.05 14.34 2.63
N TRP A 24 -1.55 13.24 2.07
CA TRP A 24 -2.99 13.06 1.86
C TRP A 24 -3.80 13.15 3.16
N LYS A 25 -3.23 12.75 4.29
CA LYS A 25 -3.89 12.83 5.60
C LYS A 25 -4.18 14.27 6.03
N ALA A 26 -3.33 15.20 5.63
CA ALA A 26 -3.45 16.61 5.98
C ALA A 26 -4.29 17.42 5.00
N HIS A 27 -4.70 16.84 3.88
CA HIS A 27 -5.41 17.54 2.82
C HIS A 27 -6.93 17.51 3.05
N GLU A 28 -7.54 18.67 3.28
CA GLU A 28 -8.96 18.80 3.66
C GLU A 28 -9.96 18.24 2.64
N HIS A 29 -9.57 18.13 1.36
CA HIS A 29 -10.43 17.59 0.29
C HIS A 29 -10.19 16.11 -0.02
N ILE A 30 -9.31 15.46 0.72
CA ILE A 30 -9.01 14.04 0.59
C ILE A 30 -9.45 13.33 1.86
N ASP A 31 -10.49 12.51 1.77
CA ASP A 31 -10.92 11.65 2.87
C ASP A 31 -10.00 10.44 2.97
N PHE A 32 -8.83 10.67 3.55
CA PHE A 32 -7.78 9.67 3.69
C PHE A 32 -7.13 9.80 5.06
N ASP A 33 -7.12 8.73 5.82
CA ASP A 33 -6.40 8.68 7.08
C ASP A 33 -5.98 7.24 7.43
N PHE A 34 -4.90 7.12 8.19
CA PHE A 34 -4.43 5.87 8.77
C PHE A 34 -3.51 6.13 9.96
N CYS A 35 -3.43 5.19 10.87
CA CYS A 35 -2.46 5.20 11.95
C CYS A 35 -1.15 4.60 11.45
N ASP A 36 -0.15 5.45 11.25
CA ASP A 36 1.16 5.04 10.75
C ASP A 36 1.98 4.35 11.84
N CYS A 37 2.32 3.09 11.59
CA CYS A 37 3.17 2.30 12.47
C CYS A 37 4.65 2.31 12.03
N GLN A 38 5.00 3.12 11.03
CA GLN A 38 6.36 3.24 10.53
C GLN A 38 7.33 3.71 11.64
N LEU A 39 8.57 3.29 11.55
CA LEU A 39 9.62 3.81 12.41
C LEU A 39 9.90 5.27 12.03
N GLN A 40 9.70 6.19 12.99
CA GLN A 40 9.93 7.62 12.78
C GLN A 40 11.40 8.01 12.74
N ALA A 41 12.30 7.12 13.17
CA ALA A 41 13.74 7.33 13.12
C ALA A 41 14.37 6.35 12.16
N GLU A 42 15.25 6.83 11.30
CA GLU A 42 16.15 5.96 10.55
C GLU A 42 16.89 5.05 11.53
N ILE A 43 16.72 3.75 11.38
CA ILE A 43 17.52 2.79 12.13
C ILE A 43 18.92 2.83 11.53
N ARG A 44 19.78 3.60 12.14
CA ARG A 44 21.22 3.61 11.84
C ARG A 44 21.87 2.40 12.50
N SER A 45 21.74 1.26 11.88
CA SER A 45 22.40 0.05 12.33
C SER A 45 22.78 -0.79 11.13
N ASP A 46 24.01 -1.25 11.12
CA ASP A 46 24.47 -2.25 10.16
C ASP A 46 24.08 -3.68 10.59
N ASP A 47 23.47 -3.82 11.75
CA ASP A 47 22.99 -5.10 12.26
C ASP A 47 21.61 -5.44 11.66
N GLU A 48 21.63 -6.32 10.69
CA GLU A 48 20.45 -6.82 10.00
C GLU A 48 19.42 -7.45 10.96
N THR A 49 19.87 -8.21 11.95
CA THR A 49 19.01 -8.85 12.94
C THR A 49 18.26 -7.82 13.77
N TYR A 50 18.94 -6.76 14.18
CA TYR A 50 18.32 -5.66 14.92
C TYR A 50 17.25 -4.95 14.09
N ILE A 51 17.54 -4.63 12.83
CA ILE A 51 16.59 -4.00 11.90
C ILE A 51 15.37 -4.90 11.72
N LYS A 52 15.56 -6.19 11.45
CA LYS A 52 14.47 -7.16 11.29
C LYS A 52 13.56 -7.23 12.52
N ASN A 53 14.15 -7.27 13.72
CA ASN A 53 13.38 -7.32 14.95
C ASN A 53 12.54 -6.05 15.16
N LYS A 54 13.07 -4.88 14.83
CA LYS A 54 12.32 -3.62 14.91
C LYS A 54 11.17 -3.57 13.91
N CYS A 55 11.39 -3.96 12.66
CA CYS A 55 10.33 -4.06 11.67
C CYS A 55 9.26 -5.07 12.08
N ARG A 56 9.66 -6.25 12.56
CA ARG A 56 8.73 -7.28 13.06
C ARG A 56 7.85 -6.74 14.18
N ALA A 57 8.41 -6.02 15.15
CA ALA A 57 7.65 -5.42 16.23
C ALA A 57 6.60 -4.42 15.71
N ARG A 58 6.94 -3.63 14.72
CA ARG A 58 6.01 -2.66 14.09
C ARG A 58 4.91 -3.34 13.29
N ILE A 59 5.25 -4.35 12.50
CA ILE A 59 4.28 -5.15 11.75
C ILE A 59 3.32 -5.87 12.70
N ASN A 60 3.80 -6.38 13.83
CA ASN A 60 2.97 -7.00 14.87
C ASN A 60 1.94 -6.04 15.46
N MET A 61 2.24 -4.75 15.52
CA MET A 61 1.33 -3.72 16.02
C MET A 61 0.32 -3.29 14.98
N ALA A 62 0.59 -3.53 13.70
CA ALA A 62 -0.27 -3.17 12.60
C ALA A 62 -1.30 -4.27 12.32
N GLY A 63 -2.51 -3.88 11.96
CA GLY A 63 -3.52 -4.81 11.42
C GLY A 63 -3.49 -4.86 9.90
N THR A 64 -2.84 -3.88 9.28
CA THR A 64 -2.74 -3.72 7.82
C THR A 64 -1.30 -3.47 7.42
N PHE A 65 -0.86 -4.18 6.41
CA PHE A 65 0.42 -3.97 5.74
C PHE A 65 0.18 -3.43 4.32
N VAL A 66 0.81 -2.31 4.01
CA VAL A 66 0.80 -1.70 2.68
C VAL A 66 2.19 -1.77 2.09
N GLN A 67 2.31 -2.33 0.89
CA GLN A 67 3.56 -2.29 0.11
C GLN A 67 3.41 -1.32 -1.06
N LEU A 68 4.18 -0.25 -1.08
CA LEU A 68 4.33 0.59 -2.26
C LEU A 68 5.23 -0.12 -3.28
N ILE A 69 4.75 -0.27 -4.51
CA ILE A 69 5.41 -1.03 -5.55
C ILE A 69 5.83 -0.09 -6.68
N GLY A 70 7.10 0.26 -6.69
CA GLY A 70 7.75 1.03 -7.75
C GLY A 70 8.51 0.15 -8.72
N THR A 71 9.23 0.78 -9.64
CA THR A 71 9.95 0.09 -10.72
C THR A 71 11.10 -0.78 -10.23
N ASP A 72 11.70 -0.45 -9.10
CA ASP A 72 12.85 -1.17 -8.53
C ASP A 72 12.51 -2.02 -7.29
N THR A 73 11.29 -1.95 -6.79
CA THR A 73 10.87 -2.67 -5.57
C THR A 73 11.12 -4.17 -5.69
N ARG A 74 10.88 -4.75 -6.86
CA ARG A 74 11.14 -6.16 -7.14
C ARG A 74 12.60 -6.56 -6.98
N TYR A 75 13.51 -5.66 -7.32
CA TYR A 75 14.95 -5.93 -7.31
C TYR A 75 15.62 -5.68 -5.95
N LYS A 76 14.98 -4.92 -5.08
CA LYS A 76 15.40 -4.70 -3.68
C LYS A 76 14.78 -5.73 -2.74
N ASN A 77 14.84 -6.94 -3.12
CA ASN A 77 13.97 -8.05 -2.76
C ASN A 77 14.09 -8.51 -1.30
N LYS A 78 15.24 -8.31 -0.65
CA LYS A 78 15.54 -8.94 0.64
C LYS A 78 14.60 -8.46 1.75
N TYR A 79 14.50 -7.15 1.97
CA TYR A 79 13.66 -6.58 3.02
C TYR A 79 12.18 -6.58 2.67
N VAL A 80 11.86 -6.28 1.42
CA VAL A 80 10.48 -6.23 0.92
C VAL A 80 9.81 -7.59 1.02
N SER A 81 10.45 -8.64 0.55
CA SER A 81 9.90 -10.00 0.64
C SER A 81 9.76 -10.45 2.09
N TRP A 82 10.73 -10.12 2.91
CA TRP A 82 10.71 -10.48 4.33
C TRP A 82 9.60 -9.75 5.09
N GLU A 83 9.39 -8.46 4.85
CA GLU A 83 8.27 -7.70 5.45
C GLU A 83 6.91 -8.28 5.05
N ALA A 84 6.75 -8.65 3.77
CA ALA A 84 5.55 -9.28 3.27
C ALA A 84 5.30 -10.66 3.91
N GLU A 85 6.34 -11.47 4.07
CA GLU A 85 6.28 -12.76 4.76
C GLU A 85 5.83 -12.60 6.22
N VAL A 86 6.42 -11.65 6.95
CA VAL A 86 6.02 -11.37 8.34
C VAL A 86 4.57 -10.91 8.41
N ALA A 87 4.14 -10.05 7.49
CA ALA A 87 2.75 -9.59 7.44
C ALA A 87 1.78 -10.75 7.19
N ALA A 88 2.14 -11.68 6.32
CA ALA A 88 1.35 -12.89 6.05
C ALA A 88 1.30 -13.81 7.28
N GLU A 89 2.43 -14.07 7.93
CA GLU A 89 2.50 -14.85 9.17
C GLU A 89 1.61 -14.27 10.28
N LYS A 90 1.56 -12.94 10.38
CA LYS A 90 0.76 -12.23 11.38
C LYS A 90 -0.70 -12.03 10.95
N LYS A 91 -1.09 -12.55 9.80
CA LYS A 91 -2.44 -12.45 9.24
C LYS A 91 -2.93 -11.00 9.13
N CYS A 92 -2.03 -10.09 8.73
CA CYS A 92 -2.41 -8.73 8.39
C CYS A 92 -3.29 -8.70 7.14
N ARG A 93 -4.08 -7.65 7.02
CA ARG A 93 -4.60 -7.25 5.70
C ARG A 93 -3.43 -6.77 4.88
N ILE A 94 -3.31 -7.22 3.64
CA ILE A 94 -2.18 -6.88 2.77
C ILE A 94 -2.70 -6.13 1.56
N VAL A 95 -2.16 -4.94 1.33
CA VAL A 95 -2.51 -4.07 0.19
C VAL A 95 -1.24 -3.76 -0.59
N GLY A 96 -1.20 -4.18 -1.85
CA GLY A 96 -0.16 -3.80 -2.79
C GLY A 96 -0.59 -2.55 -3.56
N VAL A 97 0.20 -1.48 -3.45
CA VAL A 97 -0.10 -0.20 -4.08
C VAL A 97 0.86 0.04 -5.25
N ASN A 98 0.33 -0.05 -6.47
CA ASN A 98 1.11 0.11 -7.69
C ASN A 98 1.36 1.59 -8.00
N LEU A 99 2.61 2.01 -7.95
CA LEU A 99 3.00 3.39 -8.28
C LEU A 99 2.89 3.70 -9.78
N ASP A 100 2.84 2.67 -10.62
CA ASP A 100 2.61 2.79 -12.08
C ASP A 100 1.13 2.98 -12.46
N GLY A 101 0.22 2.92 -11.48
CA GLY A 101 -1.22 3.12 -11.68
C GLY A 101 -2.02 1.87 -12.05
N TRP A 102 -1.42 0.68 -12.05
CA TRP A 102 -2.15 -0.56 -12.32
C TRP A 102 -3.13 -0.91 -11.20
N ARG A 103 -4.34 -1.30 -11.58
CA ARG A 103 -5.42 -1.72 -10.67
C ARG A 103 -5.27 -3.14 -10.14
N ARG A 104 -4.41 -3.93 -10.75
CA ARG A 104 -4.17 -5.35 -10.46
C ARG A 104 -2.70 -5.62 -10.32
N ILE A 105 -2.35 -6.84 -9.95
CA ILE A 105 -0.95 -7.25 -9.91
C ILE A 105 -0.28 -6.98 -11.27
N ASN A 106 0.87 -6.31 -11.22
CA ASN A 106 1.76 -6.19 -12.36
C ASN A 106 2.97 -7.10 -12.13
N ASN A 107 3.04 -8.21 -12.86
CA ASN A 107 4.10 -9.19 -12.69
C ASN A 107 5.50 -8.66 -13.05
N ALA A 108 5.57 -7.55 -13.80
CA ALA A 108 6.84 -6.91 -14.11
C ALA A 108 7.47 -6.18 -12.91
N THR A 109 6.65 -5.70 -11.97
CA THR A 109 7.09 -4.88 -10.85
C THR A 109 6.83 -5.51 -9.47
N CYS A 110 5.90 -6.45 -9.38
CA CYS A 110 5.52 -7.06 -8.11
C CYS A 110 6.69 -7.86 -7.52
N PRO A 111 7.06 -7.61 -6.25
CA PRO A 111 8.02 -8.45 -5.55
C PRO A 111 7.52 -9.88 -5.41
N ASP A 112 8.44 -10.84 -5.51
CA ASP A 112 8.08 -12.26 -5.41
C ASP A 112 7.40 -12.60 -4.07
N GLY A 113 7.86 -11.99 -2.97
CA GLY A 113 7.29 -12.20 -1.64
C GLY A 113 5.85 -11.68 -1.47
N LEU A 114 5.37 -10.84 -2.38
CA LEU A 114 4.00 -10.30 -2.36
C LEU A 114 3.04 -11.08 -3.28
N ASN A 115 3.57 -11.95 -4.11
CA ASN A 115 2.79 -12.72 -5.06
C ASN A 115 2.07 -13.89 -4.36
N ASN A 116 0.78 -14.01 -4.60
CA ASN A 116 -0.06 -15.13 -4.14
C ASN A 116 -0.15 -15.30 -2.60
N ILE A 117 -0.05 -14.21 -1.85
CA ILE A 117 -0.19 -14.22 -0.38
C ILE A 117 -1.50 -13.59 0.12
N GLY A 118 -2.44 -13.33 -0.75
CA GLY A 118 -3.73 -12.74 -0.39
C GLY A 118 -3.77 -11.22 -0.45
N ALA A 119 -2.83 -10.58 -1.12
CA ALA A 119 -2.79 -9.13 -1.26
C ALA A 119 -3.90 -8.60 -2.19
N MET A 120 -4.47 -7.47 -1.81
CA MET A 120 -5.34 -6.65 -2.63
C MET A 120 -4.50 -5.59 -3.36
N PHE A 121 -4.50 -5.60 -4.69
CA PHE A 121 -3.75 -4.65 -5.50
C PHE A 121 -4.61 -3.46 -5.91
N VAL A 122 -4.08 -2.26 -5.75
CA VAL A 122 -4.73 -0.99 -6.12
C VAL A 122 -3.71 -0.02 -6.70
N PRO A 123 -4.14 0.95 -7.53
CA PRO A 123 -3.25 2.03 -7.98
C PRO A 123 -2.97 3.03 -6.86
N PHE A 124 -1.89 3.79 -7.01
CA PHE A 124 -1.51 4.86 -6.08
C PHE A 124 -2.41 6.08 -6.27
N SER A 125 -3.58 6.04 -5.63
CA SER A 125 -4.57 7.11 -5.67
C SER A 125 -5.33 7.15 -4.33
N PRO A 126 -5.56 8.32 -3.72
CA PRO A 126 -6.01 8.40 -2.33
C PRO A 126 -7.36 7.71 -2.07
N GLN A 127 -8.35 7.83 -2.96
CA GLN A 127 -9.68 7.28 -2.70
C GLN A 127 -9.71 5.76 -2.70
N ILE A 128 -9.04 5.12 -3.66
CA ILE A 128 -9.02 3.65 -3.71
C ILE A 128 -8.09 3.06 -2.64
N VAL A 129 -6.99 3.73 -2.31
CA VAL A 129 -6.12 3.31 -1.20
C VAL A 129 -6.88 3.41 0.13
N ALA A 130 -7.58 4.51 0.39
CA ALA A 130 -8.44 4.66 1.57
C ALA A 130 -9.51 3.57 1.63
N TYR A 131 -10.16 3.28 0.51
CA TYR A 131 -11.14 2.21 0.41
C TYR A 131 -10.52 0.84 0.77
N ALA A 132 -9.36 0.53 0.23
CA ALA A 132 -8.66 -0.72 0.52
C ALA A 132 -8.25 -0.84 2.00
N LEU A 133 -7.76 0.24 2.62
CA LEU A 133 -7.42 0.25 4.05
C LEU A 133 -8.63 -0.06 4.94
N ASN A 134 -9.82 0.35 4.54
CA ASN A 134 -11.04 0.16 5.31
C ASN A 134 -11.80 -1.13 4.99
N HIS A 135 -11.63 -1.71 3.78
CA HIS A 135 -12.46 -2.80 3.29
C HIS A 135 -11.71 -4.04 2.84
N ALA A 136 -10.39 -3.98 2.65
CA ALA A 136 -9.63 -5.17 2.27
C ALA A 136 -9.76 -6.25 3.35
N GLU A 137 -9.94 -7.48 2.91
CA GLU A 137 -10.09 -8.63 3.79
C GLU A 137 -8.75 -9.32 4.02
N LYS A 138 -8.63 -10.01 5.15
CA LYS A 138 -7.53 -10.91 5.40
C LYS A 138 -7.70 -12.16 4.56
N ARG A 139 -6.71 -12.48 3.74
CA ARG A 139 -6.71 -13.63 2.84
C ARG A 139 -5.36 -14.33 2.92
N ASP A 140 -5.36 -15.65 2.77
CA ASP A 140 -4.15 -16.47 2.90
C ASP A 140 -3.45 -16.71 1.57
N ALA A 141 -4.14 -16.53 0.45
CA ALA A 141 -3.62 -16.81 -0.88
C ALA A 141 -4.33 -15.99 -1.96
N GLY A 142 -3.75 -15.99 -3.14
CA GLY A 142 -4.29 -15.33 -4.32
C GLY A 142 -3.78 -13.89 -4.48
N ASN A 143 -4.03 -13.36 -5.66
CA ASN A 143 -3.80 -11.96 -6.00
C ASN A 143 -5.17 -11.34 -6.31
N TRP A 144 -5.54 -10.35 -5.52
CA TRP A 144 -6.91 -9.81 -5.54
C TRP A 144 -6.93 -8.41 -6.12
N GLU A 145 -8.05 -8.05 -6.72
CA GLU A 145 -8.32 -6.72 -7.28
C GLU A 145 -9.78 -6.34 -7.06
N TYR A 146 -10.06 -5.05 -6.99
CA TYR A 146 -11.44 -4.56 -7.02
C TYR A 146 -11.97 -4.54 -8.44
N LEU A 147 -13.26 -4.85 -8.60
CA LEU A 147 -13.94 -4.83 -9.88
C LEU A 147 -14.31 -3.39 -10.29
N ASP A 148 -14.62 -3.21 -11.55
CA ASP A 148 -14.97 -1.91 -12.14
C ASP A 148 -16.04 -1.13 -11.36
N PRO A 149 -17.15 -1.74 -10.88
CA PRO A 149 -18.16 -1.01 -10.12
C PRO A 149 -17.62 -0.29 -8.89
N THR A 150 -16.67 -0.89 -8.15
CA THR A 150 -16.05 -0.25 -7.00
C THR A 150 -15.32 1.04 -7.40
N TYR A 151 -14.56 0.98 -8.49
CA TYR A 151 -13.85 2.17 -9.00
C TYR A 151 -14.81 3.25 -9.46
N ILE A 152 -15.87 2.88 -10.19
CA ILE A 152 -16.87 3.82 -10.70
C ILE A 152 -17.59 4.52 -9.54
N GLU A 153 -17.98 3.80 -8.50
CA GLU A 153 -18.60 4.39 -7.30
C GLU A 153 -17.68 5.38 -6.59
N LEU A 154 -16.37 5.17 -6.62
CA LEU A 154 -15.37 6.07 -6.05
C LEU A 154 -15.01 7.25 -6.96
N GLY A 155 -15.65 7.36 -8.13
CA GLY A 155 -15.45 8.47 -9.06
C GLY A 155 -14.30 8.30 -10.04
N TYR A 156 -13.90 7.05 -10.30
CA TYR A 156 -12.88 6.73 -11.31
C TYR A 156 -13.49 6.40 -12.67
N VAL A 157 -12.73 6.70 -13.70
CA VAL A 157 -12.92 6.14 -15.05
C VAL A 157 -11.95 4.98 -15.20
N VAL A 158 -12.48 3.82 -15.54
CA VAL A 158 -11.71 2.60 -15.72
C VAL A 158 -11.25 2.48 -17.16
N ASN A 159 -9.98 2.22 -17.37
CA ASN A 159 -9.37 2.04 -18.68
C ASN A 159 -8.41 0.84 -18.64
N GLY A 160 -8.95 -0.37 -18.88
CA GLY A 160 -8.16 -1.60 -18.83
C GLY A 160 -7.49 -1.81 -17.47
N ASN A 161 -6.16 -1.84 -17.46
CA ASN A 161 -5.38 -2.05 -16.22
C ASN A 161 -5.28 -0.84 -15.32
N THR A 162 -5.76 0.33 -15.74
CA THR A 162 -5.65 1.59 -15.01
C THR A 162 -7.01 2.18 -14.68
N ALA A 163 -7.03 3.08 -13.70
CA ALA A 163 -8.18 3.90 -13.38
C ALA A 163 -7.70 5.32 -13.07
N SER A 164 -8.39 6.32 -13.59
CA SER A 164 -8.08 7.72 -13.38
C SER A 164 -9.31 8.47 -12.88
N ARG A 165 -9.11 9.44 -12.01
CA ARG A 165 -10.20 10.32 -11.62
C ARG A 165 -10.42 11.39 -12.67
N LEU A 166 -11.69 11.65 -12.98
CA LEU A 166 -12.04 12.82 -13.77
C LEU A 166 -11.61 14.07 -13.01
N PRO A 167 -11.02 15.07 -13.69
CA PRO A 167 -10.81 16.37 -13.10
C PRO A 167 -12.17 16.88 -12.61
N ARG A 168 -12.23 17.37 -11.37
CA ARG A 168 -13.45 18.04 -10.90
C ARG A 168 -13.70 19.22 -11.83
N PRO A 169 -14.92 19.40 -12.35
CA PRO A 169 -15.23 20.62 -13.08
C PRO A 169 -14.93 21.80 -12.14
N PHE A 170 -14.18 22.78 -12.63
CA PHE A 170 -13.98 24.00 -11.88
C PHE A 170 -15.35 24.55 -11.49
N PRO A 171 -15.55 24.97 -10.22
CA PRO A 171 -16.79 25.65 -9.89
C PRO A 171 -16.90 26.87 -10.79
N PHE A 172 -17.93 26.91 -11.61
CA PHE A 172 -18.27 28.11 -12.34
C PHE A 172 -18.49 29.23 -11.33
N LYS A 173 -17.76 30.32 -11.49
CA LYS A 173 -18.00 31.54 -10.72
C LYS A 173 -19.32 32.20 -11.14
#